data_a920806387b7a361b2db53a7a7620247
#
_entry.id   a920806387b7a361b2db53a7a7620247
#
_cell.length_a   1.000
_cell.length_b   1.000
_cell.length_c   1.000
_cell.angle_alpha   90.00
_cell.angle_beta   90.00
_cell.angle_gamma   90.00
#
_symmetry.space_group_name_H-M   'P 1'
#
loop_
_entity.id
_entity.type
_entity.pdbx_description
1 polymer ?
#
loop_
_entity_poly.entity_id
_entity_poly.type
_entity_poly.pdbx_seq_one_letter_code
_entity_poly.pdbx_strand_id
1 'polypeptide(L)'
;MSENLNKTILRSLLTNEEYLRKVVPFLKPNYFEGSLKVIFKQVAAFVDKHNTLPTLEAFRIDLEQNEKVSDDMFTEVSALLPEVFSPVDIDQDFLLEKTENWCQDRAVHIAVMEAINILDGKSETMTKNAIPDILSEALGVAFDTNIGHDYIDNAEDRFEFYTRVEDKLPFDIELLNKITKGGLPDKTLNIALAGTGVGK
;
A
#
# COMPACT_ATOMS: atom_id res chain seq x y z
N MET A 1 21.57 8.97 1.03
CA MET A 1 20.40 9.18 1.92
C MET A 1 19.50 7.96 2.06
N SER A 2 19.38 7.11 1.05
CA SER A 2 18.54 5.90 1.07
C SER A 2 19.03 4.75 1.96
N GLU A 3 20.34 4.57 2.12
CA GLU A 3 20.88 3.42 2.87
C GLU A 3 20.52 3.42 4.36
N ASN A 4 20.53 4.58 5.01
CA ASN A 4 20.11 4.71 6.40
C ASN A 4 18.61 4.41 6.59
N LEU A 5 17.75 4.84 5.64
CA LEU A 5 16.33 4.58 5.73
C LEU A 5 16.02 3.09 5.54
N ASN A 6 16.67 2.42 4.57
CA ASN A 6 16.50 0.98 4.33
C ASN A 6 16.85 0.15 5.57
N LYS A 7 17.95 0.49 6.24
CA LYS A 7 18.34 -0.16 7.51
C LYS A 7 17.34 0.13 8.62
N THR A 8 16.87 1.37 8.73
CA THR A 8 15.87 1.76 9.75
C THR A 8 14.55 1.02 9.54
N ILE A 9 14.09 0.88 8.31
CA ILE A 9 12.90 0.09 7.97
C ILE A 9 13.08 -1.37 8.43
N LEU A 10 14.19 -2.02 8.09
CA LEU A 10 14.45 -3.41 8.50
C LEU A 10 14.56 -3.55 10.02
N ARG A 11 15.21 -2.61 10.72
CA ARG A 11 15.28 -2.60 12.18
C ARG A 11 13.89 -2.52 12.80
N SER A 12 13.04 -1.64 12.29
CA SER A 12 11.67 -1.49 12.80
C SER A 12 10.81 -2.71 12.47
N LEU A 13 10.99 -3.33 11.31
CA LEU A 13 10.32 -4.60 10.96
C LEU A 13 10.67 -5.74 11.93
N LEU A 14 11.90 -5.76 12.46
CA LEU A 14 12.39 -6.82 13.35
C LEU A 14 12.13 -6.54 14.83
N THR A 15 11.84 -5.31 15.21
CA THR A 15 11.67 -4.89 16.61
C THR A 15 10.25 -4.48 16.97
N ASN A 16 9.40 -4.22 15.96
CA ASN A 16 8.04 -3.75 16.18
C ASN A 16 7.02 -4.57 15.36
N GLU A 17 6.24 -5.38 16.05
CA GLU A 17 5.25 -6.27 15.42
C GLU A 17 4.09 -5.49 14.78
N GLU A 18 3.66 -4.38 15.37
CA GLU A 18 2.59 -3.55 14.80
C GLU A 18 3.03 -2.92 13.48
N TYR A 19 4.23 -2.37 13.44
CA TYR A 19 4.83 -1.83 12.23
C TYR A 19 5.01 -2.91 11.15
N LEU A 20 5.49 -4.09 11.55
CA LEU A 20 5.63 -5.24 10.65
C LEU A 20 4.30 -5.58 9.96
N ARG A 21 3.22 -5.73 10.75
CA ARG A 21 1.89 -6.12 10.22
C ARG A 21 1.33 -5.08 9.25
N LYS A 22 1.59 -3.79 9.50
CA LYS A 22 1.14 -2.69 8.63
C LYS A 22 1.93 -2.60 7.33
N VAL A 23 3.22 -2.88 7.35
CA VAL A 23 4.14 -2.54 6.25
C VAL A 23 4.50 -3.73 5.36
N VAL A 24 4.64 -4.95 5.93
CA VAL A 24 5.05 -6.14 5.18
C VAL A 24 4.21 -6.43 3.93
N PRO A 25 2.87 -6.26 3.92
CA PRO A 25 2.07 -6.52 2.72
C PRO A 25 2.46 -5.67 1.50
N PHE A 26 3.06 -4.52 1.73
CA PHE A 26 3.44 -3.56 0.68
C PHE A 26 4.91 -3.63 0.29
N LEU A 27 5.73 -4.33 1.09
CA LEU A 27 7.16 -4.47 0.82
C LEU A 27 7.42 -5.61 -0.17
N LYS A 28 8.19 -5.29 -1.20
CA LYS A 28 8.68 -6.28 -2.16
C LYS A 28 10.19 -6.50 -1.97
N PRO A 29 10.71 -7.75 -2.10
CA PRO A 29 12.15 -8.01 -1.97
C PRO A 29 13.02 -7.19 -2.92
N ASN A 30 12.46 -6.76 -4.05
CA ASN A 30 13.16 -5.97 -5.06
C ASN A 30 13.34 -4.49 -4.67
N TYR A 31 12.70 -4.05 -3.59
CA TYR A 31 12.91 -2.71 -3.05
C TYR A 31 14.25 -2.58 -2.32
N PHE A 32 14.77 -3.71 -1.82
CA PHE A 32 16.06 -3.81 -1.15
C PHE A 32 17.15 -4.31 -2.08
N GLU A 33 18.39 -3.99 -1.78
CA GLU A 33 19.57 -4.38 -2.55
C GLU A 33 20.59 -5.12 -1.67
N GLY A 34 21.45 -5.94 -2.28
CA GLY A 34 22.55 -6.64 -1.61
C GLY A 34 22.09 -7.48 -0.41
N SER A 35 22.84 -7.36 0.68
CA SER A 35 22.62 -8.06 1.95
C SER A 35 21.30 -7.72 2.61
N LEU A 36 20.78 -6.47 2.47
CA LEU A 36 19.49 -6.08 3.00
C LEU A 36 18.31 -6.82 2.32
N LYS A 37 18.45 -7.13 1.03
CA LYS A 37 17.46 -7.93 0.29
C LYS A 37 17.41 -9.37 0.82
N VAL A 38 18.53 -9.95 1.17
CA VAL A 38 18.60 -11.30 1.76
C VAL A 38 17.94 -11.30 3.13
N ILE A 39 18.28 -10.31 3.98
CA ILE A 39 17.66 -10.16 5.29
C ILE A 39 16.15 -10.04 5.18
N PHE A 40 15.64 -9.15 4.31
CA PHE A 40 14.21 -8.98 4.13
C PHE A 40 13.51 -10.25 3.65
N LYS A 41 14.07 -10.95 2.65
CA LYS A 41 13.50 -12.22 2.16
C LYS A 41 13.37 -13.26 3.26
N GLN A 42 14.36 -13.37 4.11
CA GLN A 42 14.37 -14.35 5.18
C GLN A 42 13.38 -13.98 6.30
N VAL A 43 13.31 -12.70 6.66
CA VAL A 43 12.31 -12.18 7.60
C VAL A 43 10.90 -12.43 7.07
N ALA A 44 10.62 -12.07 5.83
CA ALA A 44 9.31 -12.26 5.20
C ALA A 44 8.91 -13.76 5.18
N ALA A 45 9.83 -14.65 4.80
CA ALA A 45 9.58 -16.10 4.80
C ALA A 45 9.35 -16.66 6.22
N PHE A 46 10.06 -16.14 7.22
CA PHE A 46 9.88 -16.55 8.61
C PHE A 46 8.52 -16.11 9.14
N VAL A 47 8.14 -14.86 8.88
CA VAL A 47 6.85 -14.30 9.29
C VAL A 47 5.69 -15.03 8.61
N ASP A 48 5.80 -15.32 7.31
CA ASP A 48 4.78 -16.07 6.57
C ASP A 48 4.58 -17.49 7.15
N LYS A 49 5.66 -18.14 7.56
CA LYS A 49 5.62 -19.50 8.10
C LYS A 49 5.18 -19.56 9.56
N HIS A 50 5.62 -18.62 10.40
CA HIS A 50 5.47 -18.68 11.86
C HIS A 50 4.52 -17.63 12.43
N ASN A 51 4.13 -16.64 11.63
CA ASN A 51 3.28 -15.49 12.02
C ASN A 51 3.81 -14.72 13.26
N THR A 52 5.13 -14.74 13.46
CA THR A 52 5.84 -14.09 14.57
C THR A 52 7.16 -13.51 14.07
N LEU A 53 7.72 -12.55 14.83
CA LEU A 53 9.06 -12.01 14.57
C LEU A 53 10.15 -13.07 14.85
N PRO A 54 11.17 -13.20 13.99
CA PRO A 54 12.33 -14.03 14.29
C PRO A 54 13.18 -13.41 15.42
N THR A 55 13.68 -14.24 16.32
CA THR A 55 14.78 -13.83 17.19
C THR A 55 16.09 -13.85 16.42
N LEU A 56 17.11 -13.15 16.94
CA LEU A 56 18.44 -13.13 16.30
C LEU A 56 19.00 -14.54 16.12
N GLU A 57 18.83 -15.41 17.12
CA GLU A 57 19.29 -16.80 17.10
C GLU A 57 18.53 -17.63 16.06
N ALA A 58 17.21 -17.51 16.02
CA ALA A 58 16.39 -18.21 15.03
C ALA A 58 16.75 -17.78 13.60
N PHE A 59 16.97 -16.47 13.40
CA PHE A 59 17.38 -15.94 12.10
C PHE A 59 18.76 -16.49 11.68
N ARG A 60 19.72 -16.58 12.60
CA ARG A 60 21.06 -17.16 12.31
C ARG A 60 20.99 -18.62 11.88
N ILE A 61 20.21 -19.42 12.61
CA ILE A 61 20.00 -20.84 12.28
C ILE A 61 19.40 -20.99 10.87
N ASP A 62 18.37 -20.20 10.57
CA ASP A 62 17.74 -20.22 9.25
C ASP A 62 18.70 -19.76 8.15
N LEU A 63 19.55 -18.78 8.44
CA LEU A 63 20.55 -18.26 7.49
C LEU A 63 21.62 -19.31 7.18
N GLU A 64 22.10 -20.03 8.18
CA GLU A 64 23.07 -21.12 8.04
C GLU A 64 22.53 -22.31 7.21
N GLN A 65 21.23 -22.56 7.29
CA GLN A 65 20.57 -23.63 6.53
C GLN A 65 20.19 -23.22 5.09
N ASN A 66 20.39 -21.97 4.74
CA ASN A 66 19.99 -21.45 3.43
C ASN A 66 21.09 -21.61 2.39
N GLU A 67 21.09 -22.75 1.68
CA GLU A 67 22.04 -23.08 0.62
C GLU A 67 22.09 -22.09 -0.56
N LYS A 68 21.14 -21.14 -0.64
CA LYS A 68 21.07 -20.14 -1.71
C LYS A 68 21.90 -18.88 -1.41
N VAL A 69 22.46 -18.79 -0.22
CA VAL A 69 23.28 -17.66 0.21
C VAL A 69 24.75 -18.04 0.04
N SER A 70 25.51 -17.25 -0.72
CA SER A 70 26.97 -17.46 -0.87
C SER A 70 27.68 -17.11 0.43
N ASP A 71 28.89 -17.67 0.63
CA ASP A 71 29.72 -17.44 1.83
C ASP A 71 30.04 -15.94 2.03
N ASP A 72 30.30 -15.22 0.95
CA ASP A 72 30.55 -13.77 1.01
C ASP A 72 29.31 -13.02 1.51
N MET A 73 28.12 -13.36 0.96
CA MET A 73 26.85 -12.76 1.37
C MET A 73 26.49 -13.14 2.81
N PHE A 74 26.78 -14.38 3.22
CA PHE A 74 26.59 -14.82 4.61
C PHE A 74 27.44 -13.99 5.57
N THR A 75 28.68 -13.70 5.22
CA THR A 75 29.58 -12.88 6.04
C THR A 75 29.08 -11.43 6.15
N GLU A 76 28.64 -10.83 5.03
CA GLU A 76 28.08 -9.48 5.02
C GLU A 76 26.78 -9.39 5.85
N VAL A 77 25.86 -10.33 5.65
CA VAL A 77 24.60 -10.38 6.40
C VAL A 77 24.90 -10.54 7.90
N SER A 78 25.77 -11.49 8.26
CA SER A 78 26.12 -11.75 9.68
C SER A 78 26.73 -10.52 10.36
N ALA A 79 27.50 -9.72 9.66
CA ALA A 79 28.07 -8.47 10.18
C ALA A 79 26.99 -7.39 10.44
N LEU A 80 25.90 -7.39 9.65
CA LEU A 80 24.81 -6.43 9.78
C LEU A 80 23.76 -6.83 10.85
N LEU A 81 23.65 -8.11 11.21
CA LEU A 81 22.61 -8.60 12.11
C LEU A 81 22.57 -7.84 13.47
N PRO A 82 23.70 -7.57 14.16
CA PRO A 82 23.64 -6.85 15.42
C PRO A 82 23.05 -5.44 15.30
N GLU A 83 23.30 -4.78 14.17
CA GLU A 83 22.74 -3.46 13.87
C GLU A 83 21.24 -3.58 13.58
N VAL A 84 20.84 -4.53 12.74
CA VAL A 84 19.46 -4.66 12.25
C VAL A 84 18.51 -5.17 13.33
N PHE A 85 18.99 -5.97 14.28
CA PHE A 85 18.21 -6.42 15.45
C PHE A 85 18.24 -5.45 16.64
N SER A 86 18.89 -4.29 16.50
CA SER A 86 18.88 -3.29 17.58
C SER A 86 17.61 -2.43 17.50
N PRO A 87 16.95 -2.13 18.63
CA PRO A 87 15.74 -1.30 18.63
C PRO A 87 16.02 0.10 18.11
N VAL A 88 15.01 0.69 17.47
CA VAL A 88 15.03 2.07 16.98
C VAL A 88 14.01 2.87 17.78
N ASP A 89 14.47 3.98 18.34
CA ASP A 89 13.56 4.97 18.96
C ASP A 89 13.21 6.03 17.91
N ILE A 90 12.10 5.81 17.23
CA ILE A 90 11.59 6.72 16.20
C ILE A 90 10.06 6.76 16.28
N ASP A 91 9.50 7.91 15.97
CA ASP A 91 8.05 8.07 15.88
C ASP A 91 7.48 7.15 14.80
N GLN A 92 6.45 6.37 15.16
CA GLN A 92 5.91 5.34 14.28
C GLN A 92 5.14 5.91 13.10
N ASP A 93 4.37 6.97 13.30
CA ASP A 93 3.57 7.58 12.24
C ASP A 93 4.49 8.26 11.22
N PHE A 94 5.53 8.93 11.72
CA PHE A 94 6.58 9.48 10.86
C PHE A 94 7.28 8.38 10.04
N LEU A 95 7.63 7.27 10.68
CA LEU A 95 8.30 6.18 9.97
C LEU A 95 7.39 5.51 8.95
N LEU A 96 6.10 5.32 9.25
CA LEU A 96 5.11 4.80 8.30
C LEU A 96 5.02 5.68 7.06
N GLU A 97 4.85 7.01 7.24
CA GLU A 97 4.82 7.97 6.13
C GLU A 97 6.10 7.88 5.27
N LYS A 98 7.26 7.85 5.92
CA LYS A 98 8.55 7.77 5.19
C LYS A 98 8.74 6.45 4.47
N THR A 99 8.23 5.37 5.05
CA THR A 99 8.30 4.04 4.42
C THR A 99 7.36 3.95 3.23
N GLU A 100 6.16 4.50 3.32
CA GLU A 100 5.22 4.57 2.21
C GLU A 100 5.81 5.33 1.02
N ASN A 101 6.30 6.55 1.25
CA ASN A 101 6.96 7.34 0.23
C ASN A 101 8.16 6.59 -0.40
N TRP A 102 8.96 5.93 0.43
CA TRP A 102 10.07 5.12 -0.05
C TRP A 102 9.61 3.93 -0.91
N CYS A 103 8.53 3.23 -0.51
CA CYS A 103 7.95 2.15 -1.31
C CYS A 103 7.46 2.64 -2.67
N GLN A 104 6.79 3.79 -2.71
CA GLN A 104 6.34 4.43 -3.95
C GLN A 104 7.54 4.76 -4.86
N ASP A 105 8.56 5.42 -4.32
CA ASP A 105 9.77 5.76 -5.08
C ASP A 105 10.45 4.51 -5.64
N ARG A 106 10.58 3.44 -4.85
CA ARG A 106 11.17 2.17 -5.29
C ARG A 106 10.31 1.45 -6.33
N ALA A 107 8.98 1.46 -6.17
CA ALA A 107 8.07 0.88 -7.14
C ALA A 107 8.18 1.58 -8.49
N VAL A 108 8.14 2.92 -8.50
CA VAL A 108 8.28 3.73 -9.71
C VAL A 108 9.66 3.52 -10.36
N HIS A 109 10.73 3.50 -9.57
CA HIS A 109 12.07 3.24 -10.10
C HIS A 109 12.16 1.88 -10.81
N ILE A 110 11.64 0.82 -10.20
CA ILE A 110 11.62 -0.52 -10.78
C ILE A 110 10.76 -0.54 -12.05
N ALA A 111 9.58 0.07 -12.02
CA ALA A 111 8.68 0.15 -13.17
C ALA A 111 9.34 0.87 -14.38
N VAL A 112 10.05 1.96 -14.12
CA VAL A 112 10.81 2.68 -15.16
C VAL A 112 11.93 1.82 -15.75
N MET A 113 12.69 1.11 -14.89
CA MET A 113 13.73 0.21 -15.36
C MET A 113 13.18 -0.95 -16.18
N GLU A 114 12.03 -1.48 -15.80
CA GLU A 114 11.33 -2.52 -16.55
C GLU A 114 10.80 -1.99 -17.89
N ALA A 115 10.23 -0.80 -17.90
CA ALA A 115 9.81 -0.13 -19.14
C ALA A 115 10.97 0.08 -20.11
N ILE A 116 12.15 0.48 -19.62
CA ILE A 116 13.38 0.60 -20.43
C ILE A 116 13.77 -0.77 -21.02
N ASN A 117 13.75 -1.83 -20.22
CA ASN A 117 14.08 -3.18 -20.69
C ASN A 117 13.11 -3.67 -21.76
N ILE A 118 11.82 -3.33 -21.66
CA ILE A 118 10.80 -3.63 -22.68
C ILE A 118 11.11 -2.85 -23.98
N LEU A 119 11.45 -1.57 -23.86
CA LEU A 119 11.79 -0.72 -25.02
C LEU A 119 13.04 -1.20 -25.74
N ASP A 120 14.06 -1.65 -24.99
CA ASP A 120 15.30 -2.22 -25.51
C ASP A 120 15.13 -3.62 -26.12
N GLY A 121 13.93 -4.22 -26.01
CA GLY A 121 13.67 -5.57 -26.52
C GLY A 121 14.32 -6.70 -25.68
N LYS A 122 14.71 -6.41 -24.43
CA LYS A 122 15.29 -7.39 -23.49
C LYS A 122 14.23 -8.21 -22.74
N SER A 123 12.97 -7.79 -22.79
CA SER A 123 11.87 -8.52 -22.18
C SER A 123 11.30 -9.52 -23.18
N GLU A 124 11.32 -10.82 -22.82
CA GLU A 124 10.75 -11.89 -23.64
C GLU A 124 9.23 -12.04 -23.45
N THR A 125 8.69 -11.51 -22.37
CA THR A 125 7.31 -11.77 -21.95
C THR A 125 6.37 -10.59 -22.10
N MET A 126 6.90 -9.36 -22.11
CA MET A 126 6.09 -8.14 -22.11
C MET A 126 6.29 -7.28 -23.37
N THR A 127 5.19 -6.73 -23.87
CA THR A 127 5.17 -5.82 -25.02
C THR A 127 5.09 -4.36 -24.56
N LYS A 128 5.38 -3.42 -25.47
CA LYS A 128 5.31 -1.96 -25.20
C LYS A 128 3.94 -1.51 -24.67
N ASN A 129 2.89 -2.25 -24.98
CA ASN A 129 1.53 -1.93 -24.52
C ASN A 129 1.32 -2.18 -23.01
N ALA A 130 2.20 -2.95 -22.37
CA ALA A 130 2.15 -3.19 -20.93
C ALA A 130 2.74 -2.05 -20.10
N ILE A 131 3.53 -1.15 -20.71
CA ILE A 131 4.21 -0.06 -20.00
C ILE A 131 3.26 0.85 -19.21
N PRO A 132 2.13 1.31 -19.76
CA PRO A 132 1.20 2.16 -19.02
C PRO A 132 0.66 1.46 -17.76
N ASP A 133 0.34 0.17 -17.84
CA ASP A 133 -0.21 -0.60 -16.73
C ASP A 133 0.85 -0.79 -15.62
N ILE A 134 2.09 -1.11 -16.00
CA ILE A 134 3.22 -1.25 -15.07
C ILE A 134 3.46 0.05 -14.31
N LEU A 135 3.45 1.19 -14.99
CA LEU A 135 3.65 2.50 -14.36
C LEU A 135 2.44 2.90 -13.50
N SER A 136 1.22 2.59 -13.94
CA SER A 136 0.00 2.87 -13.19
C SER A 136 -0.04 2.06 -11.89
N GLU A 137 0.32 0.77 -11.94
CA GLU A 137 0.42 -0.08 -10.75
C GLU A 137 1.46 0.46 -9.76
N ALA A 138 2.63 0.89 -10.25
CA ALA A 138 3.68 1.44 -9.41
C ALA A 138 3.28 2.75 -8.71
N LEU A 139 2.52 3.60 -9.40
CA LEU A 139 1.99 4.85 -8.84
C LEU A 139 0.85 4.62 -7.85
N GLY A 140 0.18 3.47 -7.93
CA GLY A 140 -0.92 3.09 -7.03
C GLY A 140 -0.47 2.48 -5.70
N VAL A 141 0.83 2.39 -5.42
CA VAL A 141 1.32 1.86 -4.14
C VAL A 141 0.97 2.84 -3.03
N ALA A 142 0.10 2.44 -2.11
CA ALA A 142 -0.29 3.19 -0.92
C ALA A 142 -0.51 2.23 0.25
N PHE A 143 -0.19 2.68 1.46
CA PHE A 143 -0.43 1.89 2.68
C PHE A 143 -1.86 2.08 3.21
N ASP A 144 -2.68 2.82 2.49
CA ASP A 144 -4.08 2.98 2.84
C ASP A 144 -4.81 1.64 2.63
N THR A 145 -5.09 0.98 3.74
CA THR A 145 -5.88 -0.26 3.78
C THR A 145 -7.38 0.00 3.76
N ASN A 146 -7.78 1.26 3.86
CA ASN A 146 -9.18 1.67 3.84
C ASN A 146 -9.73 1.72 2.40
N ILE A 147 -9.74 0.58 1.73
CA ILE A 147 -10.46 0.43 0.46
C ILE A 147 -11.96 0.26 0.81
N GLY A 148 -12.64 1.39 0.98
CA GLY A 148 -14.05 1.44 1.32
C GLY A 148 -14.33 1.92 2.75
N HIS A 149 -15.60 1.93 3.13
CA HIS A 149 -16.03 2.27 4.48
C HIS A 149 -16.10 1.00 5.33
N ASP A 150 -15.38 0.95 6.44
CA ASP A 150 -15.61 -0.07 7.45
C ASP A 150 -17.02 0.09 8.00
N TYR A 151 -17.80 -1.00 7.92
CA TYR A 151 -19.21 -0.93 8.28
C TYR A 151 -19.42 -0.72 9.79
N ILE A 152 -18.52 -1.18 10.61
CA ILE A 152 -18.64 -1.11 12.07
C ILE A 152 -17.90 0.13 12.59
N ASP A 153 -16.64 0.33 12.22
CA ASP A 153 -15.80 1.41 12.74
C ASP A 153 -16.26 2.80 12.27
N ASN A 154 -16.79 2.91 11.03
CA ASN A 154 -17.33 4.16 10.49
C ASN A 154 -18.86 4.30 10.69
N ALA A 155 -19.41 3.69 11.72
CA ALA A 155 -20.86 3.73 11.96
C ALA A 155 -21.37 5.14 12.27
N GLU A 156 -20.62 5.94 13.02
CA GLU A 156 -20.97 7.33 13.35
C GLU A 156 -20.92 8.23 12.12
N ASP A 157 -19.87 8.16 11.32
CA ASP A 157 -19.73 8.93 10.07
C ASP A 157 -20.87 8.63 9.08
N ARG A 158 -21.26 7.35 8.99
CA ARG A 158 -22.42 6.95 8.18
C ARG A 158 -23.72 7.49 8.71
N PHE A 159 -23.93 7.43 10.03
CA PHE A 159 -25.12 7.98 10.63
C PHE A 159 -25.23 9.48 10.36
N GLU A 160 -24.15 10.23 10.49
CA GLU A 160 -24.08 11.65 10.16
C GLU A 160 -24.35 11.88 8.67
N PHE A 161 -23.74 11.09 7.78
CA PHE A 161 -23.97 11.17 6.34
C PHE A 161 -25.44 10.94 5.96
N TYR A 162 -26.10 9.91 6.52
CA TYR A 162 -27.50 9.60 6.22
C TYR A 162 -28.51 10.53 6.90
N THR A 163 -28.13 11.16 7.98
CA THR A 163 -28.99 12.12 8.70
C THR A 163 -28.75 13.56 8.29
N ARG A 164 -27.72 13.82 7.49
CA ARG A 164 -27.41 15.15 6.98
C ARG A 164 -28.58 15.68 6.15
N VAL A 165 -29.04 16.87 6.51
CA VAL A 165 -30.06 17.57 5.72
C VAL A 165 -29.37 18.12 4.47
N GLU A 166 -29.70 17.55 3.33
CA GLU A 166 -29.19 18.03 2.03
C GLU A 166 -29.97 19.27 1.60
N ASP A 167 -29.26 20.28 1.11
CA ASP A 167 -29.88 21.40 0.44
C ASP A 167 -30.51 20.92 -0.88
N LYS A 168 -31.79 21.27 -1.06
CA LYS A 168 -32.54 20.87 -2.24
C LYS A 168 -33.02 22.08 -3.02
N LEU A 169 -32.97 21.99 -4.34
CA LEU A 169 -33.54 22.97 -5.23
C LEU A 169 -35.05 22.73 -5.33
N PRO A 170 -35.90 23.65 -4.80
CA PRO A 170 -37.35 23.46 -4.83
C PRO A 170 -37.93 23.61 -6.25
N PHE A 171 -38.97 22.88 -6.53
CA PHE A 171 -39.79 23.09 -7.72
C PHE A 171 -40.74 24.30 -7.52
N ASP A 172 -41.17 24.91 -8.61
CA ASP A 172 -42.21 25.93 -8.63
C ASP A 172 -43.60 25.32 -8.35
N ILE A 173 -43.73 24.00 -8.37
CA ILE A 173 -44.98 23.25 -8.11
C ILE A 173 -44.93 22.67 -6.72
N GLU A 174 -45.83 23.14 -5.86
CA GLU A 174 -45.91 22.76 -4.44
C GLU A 174 -46.12 21.25 -4.23
N LEU A 175 -46.94 20.61 -5.09
CA LEU A 175 -47.16 19.17 -5.06
C LEU A 175 -45.89 18.36 -5.27
N LEU A 176 -44.99 18.79 -6.20
CA LEU A 176 -43.72 18.13 -6.45
C LEU A 176 -42.76 18.28 -5.26
N ASN A 177 -42.76 19.46 -4.63
CA ASN A 177 -41.96 19.68 -3.42
C ASN A 177 -42.42 18.78 -2.27
N LYS A 178 -43.71 18.57 -2.14
CA LYS A 178 -44.27 17.67 -1.12
C LYS A 178 -43.85 16.20 -1.38
N ILE A 179 -43.93 15.73 -2.63
CA ILE A 179 -43.57 14.36 -3.03
C ILE A 179 -42.05 14.12 -2.85
N THR A 180 -41.23 15.09 -3.26
CA THR A 180 -39.74 14.98 -3.21
C THR A 180 -39.14 15.41 -1.87
N LYS A 181 -39.99 15.76 -0.89
CA LYS A 181 -39.58 16.26 0.43
C LYS A 181 -38.61 17.46 0.33
N GLY A 182 -38.99 18.46 -0.45
CA GLY A 182 -38.30 19.73 -0.52
C GLY A 182 -37.68 20.08 -1.85
N GLY A 183 -37.64 19.19 -2.83
CA GLY A 183 -37.06 19.49 -4.14
C GLY A 183 -36.08 18.42 -4.64
N LEU A 184 -35.22 18.83 -5.55
CA LEU A 184 -34.15 17.99 -6.12
C LEU A 184 -32.85 18.17 -5.34
N PRO A 185 -32.18 17.09 -4.88
CA PRO A 185 -30.87 17.20 -4.26
C PRO A 185 -29.80 17.59 -5.29
N ASP A 186 -28.78 18.31 -4.84
CA ASP A 186 -27.64 18.69 -5.66
C ASP A 186 -26.89 17.48 -6.20
N LYS A 187 -26.27 17.64 -7.37
CA LYS A 187 -25.42 16.61 -8.02
C LYS A 187 -26.14 15.28 -8.33
N THR A 188 -27.45 15.30 -8.52
CA THR A 188 -28.22 14.13 -8.93
C THR A 188 -28.71 14.22 -10.36
N LEU A 189 -28.77 13.08 -11.06
CA LEU A 189 -29.36 12.97 -12.38
C LEU A 189 -30.89 12.75 -12.21
N ASN A 190 -31.69 13.72 -12.66
CA ASN A 190 -33.13 13.65 -12.61
C ASN A 190 -33.69 13.45 -14.03
N ILE A 191 -34.48 12.39 -14.23
CA ILE A 191 -35.09 12.04 -15.51
C ILE A 191 -36.59 12.14 -15.40
N ALA A 192 -37.23 13.02 -16.17
CA ALA A 192 -38.67 13.12 -16.31
C ALA A 192 -39.13 12.30 -17.51
N LEU A 193 -39.99 11.31 -17.27
CA LEU A 193 -40.60 10.49 -18.30
C LEU A 193 -42.05 10.95 -18.52
N ALA A 194 -42.39 11.33 -19.74
CA ALA A 194 -43.72 11.73 -20.13
C ALA A 194 -44.08 11.19 -21.52
N GLY A 195 -45.32 10.77 -21.67
CA GLY A 195 -45.85 10.34 -22.96
C GLY A 195 -45.98 11.49 -23.96
N THR A 196 -46.28 11.18 -25.22
CA THR A 196 -46.57 12.17 -26.28
C THR A 196 -47.89 12.87 -25.97
N GLY A 197 -47.93 14.21 -26.01
CA GLY A 197 -49.13 15.03 -25.88
C GLY A 197 -49.53 15.41 -24.41
N VAL A 198 -48.72 15.07 -23.40
CA VAL A 198 -49.00 15.42 -22.00
C VAL A 198 -48.42 16.75 -21.52
N GLY A 199 -48.02 17.64 -22.45
CA GLY A 199 -47.43 18.95 -22.11
C GLY A 199 -46.05 18.81 -21.47
N LYS A 200 -45.04 19.23 -22.18
CA LYS A 200 -43.65 19.20 -21.72
C LYS A 200 -43.21 20.60 -21.33
#